data_91db9794bedb1be661290e05c6f8f1c1
#
_entry.id   91db9794bedb1be661290e05c6f8f1c1
#
_cell.length_a   1.000
_cell.length_b   1.000
_cell.length_c   1.000
_cell.angle_alpha   90.00
_cell.angle_beta   90.00
_cell.angle_gamma   90.00
#
_symmetry.space_group_name_H-M   'P 1'
#
loop_
_entity.id
_entity.type
_entity.pdbx_description
1 polymer ?
#
loop_
_entity_poly.entity_id
_entity_poly.type
_entity_poly.pdbx_seq_one_letter_code
_entity_poly.pdbx_strand_id
1 'polypeptide(L)'
;MVVDNSSAWRKDPEVPLVVSEVNPHATKDRPKGIIANPNCTTMAAMPVLKPLHDRYGLTRLVVSSYQAVSGSGLAGVKELEGQIRSAADQDIAKLAVDGAAVDLPEPSVYVAPIAFDVVALAGKIVDDGSEETDEEQKLRNESRKILEAPDLAVSGTCVRVPV
;
A
#
# COMPACT_ATOMS: atom_id res chain seq x y z
N MET A 1 23.81 1.15 -13.77
CA MET A 1 22.65 0.42 -13.22
C MET A 1 22.10 1.22 -12.05
N VAL A 2 20.80 1.47 -12.03
CA VAL A 2 20.09 2.20 -10.97
C VAL A 2 19.03 1.27 -10.39
N VAL A 3 18.89 1.23 -9.08
CA VAL A 3 17.76 0.64 -8.38
C VAL A 3 16.87 1.78 -7.90
N ASP A 4 15.63 1.82 -8.39
CA ASP A 4 14.69 2.91 -8.13
C ASP A 4 13.57 2.44 -7.21
N ASN A 5 13.36 3.17 -6.11
CA ASN A 5 12.31 2.88 -5.14
C ASN A 5 11.06 3.75 -5.31
N SER A 6 11.06 4.67 -6.28
CA SER A 6 9.89 5.49 -6.58
C SER A 6 8.82 4.69 -7.36
N SER A 7 7.66 5.29 -7.56
CA SER A 7 6.62 4.69 -8.40
C SER A 7 6.79 5.00 -9.89
N ALA A 8 7.77 5.83 -10.27
CA ALA A 8 7.89 6.38 -11.62
C ALA A 8 8.06 5.31 -12.71
N TRP A 9 8.80 4.25 -12.43
CA TRP A 9 9.20 3.25 -13.41
C TRP A 9 8.45 1.92 -13.30
N ARG A 10 7.62 1.74 -12.29
CA ARG A 10 6.98 0.44 -12.00
C ARG A 10 6.08 -0.06 -13.12
N LYS A 11 5.40 0.85 -13.83
CA LYS A 11 4.51 0.54 -14.95
C LYS A 11 5.22 0.48 -16.32
N ASP A 12 6.46 0.95 -16.40
CA ASP A 12 7.21 0.97 -17.66
C ASP A 12 7.54 -0.47 -18.10
N PRO A 13 7.17 -0.89 -19.33
CA PRO A 13 7.39 -2.25 -19.80
C PRO A 13 8.88 -2.59 -20.01
N GLU A 14 9.73 -1.58 -20.24
CA GLU A 14 11.17 -1.74 -20.43
C GLU A 14 11.97 -1.64 -19.11
N VAL A 15 11.28 -1.50 -17.98
CA VAL A 15 11.90 -1.48 -16.66
C VAL A 15 11.40 -2.66 -15.84
N PRO A 16 12.26 -3.61 -15.48
CA PRO A 16 11.85 -4.73 -14.65
C PRO A 16 11.43 -4.27 -13.26
N LEU A 17 10.32 -4.82 -12.76
CA LEU A 17 9.82 -4.64 -11.43
C LEU A 17 10.19 -5.90 -10.63
N VAL A 18 11.06 -5.77 -9.63
CA VAL A 18 11.75 -6.94 -9.07
C VAL A 18 11.51 -7.07 -7.57
N VAL A 19 11.12 -8.29 -7.18
CA VAL A 19 11.25 -8.82 -5.82
C VAL A 19 12.32 -9.91 -5.89
N SER A 20 13.42 -9.73 -5.18
CA SER A 20 14.63 -10.56 -5.33
C SER A 20 14.39 -12.05 -5.09
N GLU A 21 13.47 -12.40 -4.21
CA GLU A 21 13.09 -13.78 -3.85
C GLU A 21 12.08 -14.41 -4.83
N VAL A 22 11.51 -13.60 -5.72
CA VAL A 22 10.36 -14.00 -6.56
C VAL A 22 10.73 -14.08 -8.02
N ASN A 23 11.26 -12.99 -8.57
CA ASN A 23 11.57 -12.87 -9.99
C ASN A 23 12.96 -12.27 -10.27
N PRO A 24 14.05 -12.77 -9.64
CA PRO A 24 15.40 -12.23 -9.83
C PRO A 24 15.87 -12.31 -11.28
N HIS A 25 15.34 -13.24 -12.07
CA HIS A 25 15.64 -13.40 -13.50
C HIS A 25 15.31 -12.15 -14.32
N ALA A 26 14.27 -11.39 -13.91
CA ALA A 26 13.86 -10.16 -14.60
C ALA A 26 14.96 -9.08 -14.59
N THR A 27 15.92 -9.14 -13.67
CA THR A 27 17.07 -8.20 -13.66
C THR A 27 17.99 -8.33 -14.86
N LYS A 28 17.92 -9.44 -15.61
CA LYS A 28 18.77 -9.68 -16.79
C LYS A 28 18.36 -8.79 -17.96
N ASP A 29 17.08 -8.52 -18.10
CA ASP A 29 16.52 -7.64 -19.14
C ASP A 29 16.19 -6.27 -18.54
N ARG A 30 17.07 -5.30 -18.76
CA ARG A 30 16.96 -3.92 -18.26
C ARG A 30 17.51 -2.91 -19.26
N PRO A 31 16.87 -2.74 -20.42
CA PRO A 31 17.39 -1.91 -21.50
C PRO A 31 17.64 -0.46 -21.07
N LYS A 32 16.89 0.07 -20.12
CA LYS A 32 17.08 1.40 -19.56
C LYS A 32 18.13 1.47 -18.43
N GLY A 33 18.73 0.34 -18.06
CA GLY A 33 19.69 0.29 -16.95
C GLY A 33 19.07 0.54 -15.57
N ILE A 34 17.74 0.49 -15.47
CA ILE A 34 16.96 0.74 -14.25
C ILE A 34 16.32 -0.59 -13.82
N ILE A 35 16.27 -0.79 -12.49
CA ILE A 35 15.49 -1.85 -11.84
C ILE A 35 14.54 -1.13 -10.87
N ALA A 36 13.22 -1.32 -11.04
CA ALA A 36 12.23 -0.74 -10.17
C ALA A 36 11.94 -1.67 -8.98
N ASN A 37 11.83 -1.06 -7.79
CA ASN A 37 11.40 -1.71 -6.56
C ASN A 37 9.89 -1.54 -6.39
N PRO A 38 9.13 -2.60 -6.06
CA PRO A 38 7.67 -2.51 -5.95
C PRO A 38 7.19 -1.70 -4.74
N ASN A 39 5.87 -1.50 -4.70
CA ASN A 39 5.18 -1.04 -3.50
C ASN A 39 5.41 -2.01 -2.33
N CYS A 40 5.50 -1.47 -1.13
CA CYS A 40 5.81 -2.24 0.09
C CYS A 40 4.79 -3.36 0.35
N THR A 41 3.51 -3.09 0.18
CA THR A 41 2.43 -4.08 0.37
C THR A 41 2.54 -5.21 -0.65
N THR A 42 2.77 -4.87 -1.91
CA THR A 42 2.99 -5.85 -2.97
C THR A 42 4.22 -6.71 -2.66
N MET A 43 5.34 -6.07 -2.33
CA MET A 43 6.59 -6.77 -2.03
C MET A 43 6.44 -7.78 -0.89
N ALA A 44 5.72 -7.41 0.18
CA ALA A 44 5.49 -8.28 1.32
C ALA A 44 4.65 -9.53 0.97
N ALA A 45 3.71 -9.41 0.03
CA ALA A 45 2.83 -10.50 -0.36
C ALA A 45 3.47 -11.48 -1.36
N MET A 46 4.34 -10.99 -2.25
CA MET A 46 4.84 -11.78 -3.38
C MET A 46 5.62 -13.05 -2.99
N PRO A 47 6.48 -13.08 -1.98
CA PRO A 47 7.20 -14.30 -1.57
C PRO A 47 6.27 -15.44 -1.11
N VAL A 48 5.08 -15.09 -0.61
CA VAL A 48 4.05 -16.09 -0.23
C VAL A 48 3.25 -16.51 -1.44
N LEU A 49 2.89 -15.58 -2.31
CA LEU A 49 2.01 -15.84 -3.46
C LEU A 49 2.72 -16.58 -4.60
N LYS A 50 4.01 -16.32 -4.81
CA LYS A 50 4.76 -16.95 -5.92
C LYS A 50 4.79 -18.48 -5.86
N PRO A 51 5.15 -19.12 -4.74
CA PRO A 51 5.12 -20.58 -4.64
C PRO A 51 3.72 -21.17 -4.85
N LEU A 52 2.67 -20.47 -4.39
CA LEU A 52 1.29 -20.90 -4.61
C LEU A 52 0.90 -20.79 -6.07
N HIS A 53 1.29 -19.69 -6.73
CA HIS A 53 1.06 -19.48 -8.15
C HIS A 53 1.75 -20.55 -9.00
N ASP A 54 3.02 -20.82 -8.74
CA ASP A 54 3.81 -21.80 -9.50
C ASP A 54 3.28 -23.22 -9.36
N ARG A 55 2.75 -23.55 -8.20
CA ARG A 55 2.28 -24.93 -7.93
C ARG A 55 0.83 -25.17 -8.35
N TYR A 56 -0.04 -24.18 -8.20
CA TYR A 56 -1.49 -24.36 -8.32
C TYR A 56 -2.15 -23.47 -9.36
N GLY A 57 -1.45 -22.44 -9.86
CA GLY A 57 -2.02 -21.47 -10.79
C GLY A 57 -2.99 -20.51 -10.10
N LEU A 58 -2.50 -19.39 -9.60
CA LEU A 58 -3.34 -18.35 -8.98
C LEU A 58 -4.21 -17.67 -10.06
N THR A 59 -5.52 -17.75 -9.92
CA THR A 59 -6.49 -17.15 -10.85
C THR A 59 -7.15 -15.89 -10.30
N ARG A 60 -7.22 -15.78 -8.97
CA ARG A 60 -7.83 -14.65 -8.27
C ARG A 60 -7.09 -14.35 -6.98
N LEU A 61 -6.90 -13.07 -6.70
CA LEU A 61 -6.31 -12.54 -5.48
C LEU A 61 -7.24 -11.49 -4.87
N VAL A 62 -7.69 -11.71 -3.65
CA VAL A 62 -8.41 -10.73 -2.84
C VAL A 62 -7.55 -10.42 -1.63
N VAL A 63 -7.17 -9.14 -1.47
CA VAL A 63 -6.22 -8.70 -0.43
C VAL A 63 -6.80 -7.54 0.35
N SER A 64 -6.74 -7.65 1.67
CA SER A 64 -6.91 -6.51 2.57
C SER A 64 -5.59 -6.21 3.26
N SER A 65 -5.14 -4.96 3.24
CA SER A 65 -3.89 -4.55 3.88
C SER A 65 -4.15 -3.58 5.03
N TYR A 66 -3.35 -3.71 6.09
CA TYR A 66 -3.27 -2.74 7.17
C TYR A 66 -1.92 -2.04 7.07
N GLN A 67 -1.94 -0.77 6.72
CA GLN A 67 -0.74 0.02 6.42
C GLN A 67 -0.55 1.12 7.45
N ALA A 68 0.53 1.03 8.23
CA ALA A 68 0.87 2.03 9.24
C ALA A 68 1.08 3.44 8.66
N VAL A 69 0.91 4.46 9.48
CA VAL A 69 1.14 5.87 9.11
C VAL A 69 2.54 6.13 8.58
N SER A 70 3.53 5.32 8.96
CA SER A 70 4.91 5.42 8.45
C SER A 70 4.99 5.28 6.94
N GLY A 71 4.05 4.56 6.31
CA GLY A 71 3.95 4.45 4.85
C GLY A 71 3.60 5.77 4.15
N SER A 72 3.03 6.74 4.88
CA SER A 72 2.80 8.13 4.40
C SER A 72 3.97 9.07 4.72
N GLY A 73 5.10 8.53 5.17
CA GLY A 73 6.28 9.28 5.53
C GLY A 73 6.12 10.10 6.80
N LEU A 74 7.04 11.05 7.00
CA LEU A 74 7.10 11.86 8.22
C LEU A 74 5.83 12.67 8.49
N ALA A 75 5.13 13.09 7.44
CA ALA A 75 3.89 13.86 7.59
C ALA A 75 2.79 13.02 8.28
N GLY A 76 2.59 11.77 7.87
CA GLY A 76 1.64 10.87 8.51
C GLY A 76 1.99 10.56 9.96
N VAL A 77 3.27 10.36 10.25
CA VAL A 77 3.75 10.12 11.62
C VAL A 77 3.48 11.34 12.51
N LYS A 78 3.75 12.55 12.02
CA LYS A 78 3.50 13.79 12.76
C LYS A 78 2.01 14.07 12.98
N GLU A 79 1.17 13.72 12.02
CA GLU A 79 -0.27 13.86 12.17
C GLU A 79 -0.79 12.95 13.29
N LEU A 80 -0.39 11.68 13.29
CA LEU A 80 -0.71 10.76 14.39
C LEU A 80 -0.21 11.29 15.74
N GLU A 81 1.05 11.72 15.82
CA GLU A 81 1.63 12.27 17.04
C GLU A 81 0.83 13.48 17.56
N GLY A 82 0.46 14.40 16.67
CA GLY A 82 -0.33 15.58 17.02
C GLY A 82 -1.71 15.22 17.57
N GLN A 83 -2.40 14.28 16.95
CA GLN A 83 -3.71 13.81 17.39
C GLN A 83 -3.62 13.10 18.76
N ILE A 84 -2.63 12.22 18.98
CA ILE A 84 -2.41 11.54 20.25
C ILE A 84 -2.10 12.54 21.36
N ARG A 85 -1.25 13.54 21.09
CA ARG A 85 -0.92 14.58 22.09
C ARG A 85 -2.12 15.43 22.43
N SER A 86 -2.97 15.79 21.47
CA SER A 86 -4.22 16.52 21.71
C SER A 86 -5.20 15.74 22.58
N ALA A 87 -5.22 14.43 22.47
CA ALA A 87 -6.13 13.56 23.22
C ALA A 87 -5.65 13.24 24.64
N ALA A 88 -4.38 13.51 24.98
CA ALA A 88 -3.74 12.99 26.20
C ALA A 88 -4.44 13.36 27.50
N ASP A 89 -5.04 14.56 27.58
CA ASP A 89 -5.74 15.06 28.75
C ASP A 89 -7.28 14.94 28.67
N GLN A 90 -7.79 14.25 27.64
CA GLN A 90 -9.22 14.05 27.42
C GLN A 90 -9.66 12.66 27.92
N ASP A 91 -10.97 12.48 28.11
CA ASP A 91 -11.55 11.20 28.55
C ASP A 91 -11.65 10.21 27.38
N ILE A 92 -10.53 9.60 27.02
CA ILE A 92 -10.40 8.63 25.91
C ILE A 92 -11.34 7.43 26.10
N ALA A 93 -11.70 7.07 27.34
CA ALA A 93 -12.59 5.93 27.62
C ALA A 93 -13.98 6.11 26.99
N LYS A 94 -14.42 7.35 26.79
CA LYS A 94 -15.70 7.66 26.12
C LYS A 94 -15.74 7.23 24.65
N LEU A 95 -14.59 7.09 23.97
CA LEU A 95 -14.54 6.59 22.59
C LEU A 95 -15.16 5.20 22.46
N ALA A 96 -15.28 4.44 23.54
CA ALA A 96 -15.94 3.14 23.53
C ALA A 96 -17.44 3.21 23.17
N VAL A 97 -18.06 4.37 23.35
CA VAL A 97 -19.52 4.58 23.14
C VAL A 97 -19.84 5.75 22.21
N ASP A 98 -18.88 6.65 22.01
CA ASP A 98 -19.05 7.84 21.17
C ASP A 98 -17.72 8.18 20.49
N GLY A 99 -17.64 7.95 19.17
CA GLY A 99 -16.47 8.22 18.37
C GLY A 99 -16.10 9.72 18.26
N ALA A 100 -17.00 10.63 18.64
CA ALA A 100 -16.78 12.07 18.67
C ALA A 100 -16.43 12.60 20.07
N ALA A 101 -16.23 11.73 21.06
CA ALA A 101 -15.99 12.11 22.45
C ALA A 101 -14.65 12.79 22.72
N VAL A 102 -13.73 12.76 21.77
CA VAL A 102 -12.38 13.35 21.86
C VAL A 102 -12.19 14.35 20.73
N ASP A 103 -11.79 15.56 21.07
CA ASP A 103 -11.45 16.60 20.10
C ASP A 103 -10.05 16.34 19.51
N LEU A 104 -10.00 16.02 18.24
CA LEU A 104 -8.77 15.82 17.50
C LEU A 104 -8.52 16.95 16.51
N PRO A 105 -7.27 17.31 16.22
CA PRO A 105 -6.94 18.23 15.14
C PRO A 105 -7.50 17.73 13.81
N GLU A 106 -7.93 18.67 12.96
CA GLU A 106 -8.36 18.35 11.59
C GLU A 106 -7.26 17.62 10.84
N PRO A 107 -7.59 16.51 10.17
CA PRO A 107 -6.59 15.75 9.42
C PRO A 107 -6.12 16.54 8.20
N SER A 108 -4.84 16.40 7.87
CA SER A 108 -4.19 17.05 6.73
C SER A 108 -3.59 16.07 5.74
N VAL A 109 -3.24 14.89 6.20
CA VAL A 109 -2.66 13.79 5.40
C VAL A 109 -3.71 12.75 5.04
N TYR A 110 -4.62 12.47 5.98
CA TYR A 110 -5.68 11.48 5.82
C TYR A 110 -7.04 12.14 5.64
N VAL A 111 -8.03 11.38 5.21
CA VAL A 111 -9.41 11.84 5.00
C VAL A 111 -10.23 11.90 6.29
N ALA A 112 -9.72 11.31 7.35
CA ALA A 112 -10.30 11.30 8.70
C ALA A 112 -9.17 11.19 9.74
N PRO A 113 -9.41 11.52 11.01
CA PRO A 113 -8.43 11.31 12.06
C PRO A 113 -7.96 9.86 12.13
N ILE A 114 -6.65 9.68 12.26
CA ILE A 114 -6.04 8.33 12.27
C ILE A 114 -5.80 7.82 13.69
N ALA A 115 -5.71 8.70 14.67
CA ALA A 115 -5.59 8.29 16.06
C ALA A 115 -6.86 7.56 16.50
N PHE A 116 -6.69 6.38 17.10
CA PHE A 116 -7.79 5.54 17.63
C PHE A 116 -8.71 4.94 16.55
N ASP A 117 -8.39 5.08 15.27
CA ASP A 117 -9.28 4.68 14.18
C ASP A 117 -8.57 3.90 13.08
N VAL A 118 -9.36 3.33 12.19
CA VAL A 118 -8.97 2.61 10.99
C VAL A 118 -9.60 3.30 9.80
N VAL A 119 -8.79 3.89 8.92
CA VAL A 119 -9.27 4.60 7.74
C VAL A 119 -9.21 3.67 6.53
N ALA A 120 -10.36 3.19 6.06
CA ALA A 120 -10.47 2.25 4.94
C ALA A 120 -10.24 2.95 3.59
N LEU A 121 -9.23 3.82 3.53
CA LEU A 121 -8.78 4.52 2.33
C LEU A 121 -7.29 4.85 2.48
N ALA A 122 -6.44 4.12 1.78
CA ALA A 122 -5.02 4.42 1.67
C ALA A 122 -4.72 4.99 0.28
N GLY A 123 -4.09 6.16 0.22
CA GLY A 123 -3.83 6.87 -1.02
C GLY A 123 -5.00 7.75 -1.46
N LYS A 124 -5.17 7.92 -2.77
CA LYS A 124 -6.21 8.75 -3.39
C LYS A 124 -6.99 7.92 -4.38
N ILE A 125 -8.31 8.12 -4.43
CA ILE A 125 -9.15 7.52 -5.47
C ILE A 125 -8.69 8.04 -6.83
N VAL A 126 -8.50 7.11 -7.77
CA VAL A 126 -8.07 7.43 -9.14
C VAL A 126 -9.29 7.68 -10.01
N ASP A 127 -9.29 8.81 -10.72
CA ASP A 127 -10.39 9.19 -11.61
C ASP A 127 -10.25 8.49 -12.98
N ASP A 128 -10.47 7.17 -12.99
CA ASP A 128 -10.47 6.34 -14.19
C ASP A 128 -11.69 5.41 -14.29
N GLY A 129 -12.67 5.61 -13.42
CA GLY A 129 -13.89 4.80 -13.34
C GLY A 129 -13.73 3.46 -12.63
N SER A 130 -12.55 3.14 -12.10
CA SER A 130 -12.33 1.89 -11.35
C SER A 130 -12.78 1.95 -9.89
N GLU A 131 -12.97 3.16 -9.36
CA GLU A 131 -13.23 3.42 -7.94
C GLU A 131 -12.15 2.88 -6.99
N GLU A 132 -10.96 2.59 -7.53
CA GLU A 132 -9.80 2.15 -6.75
C GLU A 132 -8.93 3.33 -6.31
N THR A 133 -8.27 3.17 -5.18
CA THR A 133 -7.18 4.06 -4.80
C THR A 133 -5.91 3.75 -5.60
N ASP A 134 -4.98 4.70 -5.66
CA ASP A 134 -3.68 4.49 -6.29
C ASP A 134 -2.87 3.36 -5.61
N GLU A 135 -3.05 3.13 -4.29
CA GLU A 135 -2.46 2.00 -3.58
C GLU A 135 -3.05 0.65 -4.03
N GLU A 136 -4.35 0.57 -4.19
CA GLU A 136 -5.03 -0.63 -4.70
C GLU A 136 -4.65 -0.93 -6.14
N GLN A 137 -4.54 0.10 -6.98
CA GLN A 137 -4.05 -0.05 -8.35
C GLN A 137 -2.59 -0.52 -8.42
N LYS A 138 -1.72 -0.03 -7.52
CA LYS A 138 -0.35 -0.54 -7.41
C LYS A 138 -0.36 -2.03 -7.10
N LEU A 139 -1.11 -2.45 -6.09
CA LEU A 139 -1.22 -3.85 -5.73
C LEU A 139 -1.67 -4.71 -6.92
N ARG A 140 -2.72 -4.30 -7.64
CA ARG A 140 -3.23 -5.00 -8.82
C ARG A 140 -2.23 -5.09 -9.95
N ASN A 141 -1.66 -3.95 -10.35
CA ASN A 141 -0.79 -3.89 -11.52
C ASN A 141 0.58 -4.53 -11.27
N GLU A 142 1.14 -4.31 -10.09
CA GLU A 142 2.44 -4.82 -9.71
C GLU A 142 2.41 -6.34 -9.47
N SER A 143 1.34 -6.87 -8.85
CA SER A 143 1.18 -8.32 -8.68
C SER A 143 1.16 -9.05 -10.02
N ARG A 144 0.43 -8.53 -11.00
CA ARG A 144 0.38 -9.09 -12.36
C ARG A 144 1.75 -9.08 -13.03
N LYS A 145 2.49 -8.00 -12.90
CA LYS A 145 3.81 -7.84 -13.51
C LYS A 145 4.86 -8.75 -12.86
N ILE A 146 4.90 -8.81 -11.52
CA ILE A 146 5.90 -9.58 -10.78
C ILE A 146 5.66 -11.09 -10.92
N LEU A 147 4.40 -11.53 -10.88
CA LEU A 147 4.03 -12.94 -11.02
C LEU A 147 3.98 -13.39 -12.49
N GLU A 148 4.17 -12.47 -13.44
CA GLU A 148 4.06 -12.75 -14.89
C GLU A 148 2.67 -13.32 -15.25
N ALA A 149 1.62 -12.83 -14.56
CA ALA A 149 0.25 -13.29 -14.65
C ALA A 149 -0.69 -12.12 -15.07
N PRO A 150 -0.70 -11.71 -16.34
CA PRO A 150 -1.42 -10.52 -16.81
C PRO A 150 -2.94 -10.62 -16.60
N ASP A 151 -3.49 -11.82 -16.63
CA ASP A 151 -4.93 -12.08 -16.49
C ASP A 151 -5.37 -12.34 -15.05
N LEU A 152 -4.45 -12.25 -14.08
CA LEU A 152 -4.78 -12.44 -12.66
C LEU A 152 -5.85 -11.43 -12.23
N ALA A 153 -7.00 -11.93 -11.76
CA ALA A 153 -8.03 -11.10 -11.17
C ALA A 153 -7.57 -10.63 -9.78
N VAL A 154 -7.41 -9.32 -9.58
CA VAL A 154 -6.96 -8.76 -8.30
C VAL A 154 -7.94 -7.72 -7.81
N SER A 155 -8.34 -7.84 -6.56
CA SER A 155 -9.13 -6.84 -5.82
C SER A 155 -8.43 -6.55 -4.50
N GLY A 156 -8.11 -5.28 -4.26
CA GLY A 156 -7.46 -4.80 -3.05
C GLY A 156 -8.39 -3.94 -2.20
N THR A 157 -8.22 -3.97 -0.89
CA THR A 157 -8.72 -2.97 0.03
C THR A 157 -7.56 -2.52 0.91
N CYS A 158 -7.10 -1.31 0.68
CA CYS A 158 -5.96 -0.76 1.40
C CYS A 158 -6.43 0.14 2.54
N VAL A 159 -6.08 -0.26 3.76
CA VAL A 159 -6.53 0.39 4.98
C VAL A 159 -5.37 1.06 5.69
N ARG A 160 -5.56 2.28 6.15
CA ARG A 160 -4.57 3.01 6.95
C ARG A 160 -4.87 2.80 8.43
N VAL A 161 -3.82 2.47 9.19
CA VAL A 161 -3.87 2.26 10.64
C VAL A 161 -2.78 3.06 11.33
N PRO A 162 -2.91 3.34 12.64
CA PRO A 162 -1.91 4.13 13.39
C PRO A 162 -0.51 3.51 13.36
N VAL A 163 -0.40 2.22 13.60
CA VAL A 163 0.88 1.47 13.71
C VAL A 163 0.75 0.07 13.11
#